data_84decfb2909f9dbfc78484cb52fa365d
#
_entry.id   84decfb2909f9dbfc78484cb52fa365d
#
_cell.length_a   1.000
_cell.length_b   1.000
_cell.length_c   1.000
_cell.angle_alpha   90.00
_cell.angle_beta   90.00
_cell.angle_gamma   90.00
#
_symmetry.space_group_name_H-M   'P 1'
#
loop_
_entity.id
_entity.type
_entity.pdbx_description
1 polymer ?
#
loop_
_entity_poly.entity_id
_entity_poly.type
_entity_poly.pdbx_seq_one_letter_code
_entity_poly.pdbx_strand_id
1 'polypeptide(L)'
;MKRNFIYPVILLLLTIVFSLAYCQQQRHARKVLTENQRLWNENRDLRKSLQQSDVIDQQVASHQEVQQRTAGQFIERRAYYRRNWKQFIAVSADDYKTGFLGGIKNLHILVRNQTEYPIDNVVVTVEYLRNNNEVFKTEQYTISNIPEKSVRNIAASNSRKGSKVNVKLQSITSQAMNFCYSVSKPVAPEN
;
A
#
# COMPACT_ATOMS: atom_id res chain seq x y z
N MET A 1 -80.73 35.92 21.51
CA MET A 1 -80.02 34.80 22.26
C MET A 1 -79.32 33.72 21.43
N LYS A 2 -79.05 33.89 20.11
CA LYS A 2 -78.47 32.87 19.24
C LYS A 2 -76.96 33.00 19.02
N ARG A 3 -76.27 34.10 19.50
CA ARG A 3 -74.88 34.39 19.11
C ARG A 3 -73.87 33.77 20.06
N ASN A 4 -74.25 33.36 21.27
CA ASN A 4 -73.32 32.81 22.26
C ASN A 4 -73.09 31.28 22.14
N PHE A 5 -73.84 30.59 21.27
CA PHE A 5 -73.70 29.14 21.04
C PHE A 5 -72.66 28.80 19.97
N ILE A 6 -72.29 29.76 19.12
CA ILE A 6 -71.38 29.56 18.02
C ILE A 6 -69.95 29.37 18.49
N TYR A 7 -69.49 30.11 19.51
CA TYR A 7 -68.12 30.03 20.03
C TYR A 7 -67.76 28.66 20.61
N PRO A 8 -68.59 28.03 21.49
CA PRO A 8 -68.27 26.71 22.00
C PRO A 8 -68.26 25.62 20.92
N VAL A 9 -69.06 25.74 19.89
CA VAL A 9 -69.07 24.79 18.75
C VAL A 9 -67.79 24.91 17.92
N ILE A 10 -67.31 26.13 17.64
CA ILE A 10 -66.06 26.37 16.94
C ILE A 10 -64.88 25.83 17.77
N LEU A 11 -64.88 26.06 19.05
CA LEU A 11 -63.81 25.57 19.93
C LEU A 11 -63.76 24.05 19.99
N LEU A 12 -64.91 23.39 20.00
CA LEU A 12 -65.01 21.93 19.97
C LEU A 12 -64.56 21.36 18.63
N LEU A 13 -64.84 21.98 17.49
CA LEU A 13 -64.33 21.58 16.20
C LEU A 13 -62.81 21.74 16.08
N LEU A 14 -62.25 22.83 16.61
CA LEU A 14 -60.80 23.03 16.66
C LEU A 14 -60.08 21.96 17.48
N THR A 15 -60.63 21.58 18.65
CA THR A 15 -60.04 20.52 19.48
C THR A 15 -60.05 19.16 18.78
N ILE A 16 -61.11 18.85 18.01
CA ILE A 16 -61.20 17.61 17.22
C ILE A 16 -60.14 17.60 16.12
N VAL A 17 -60.00 18.69 15.38
CA VAL A 17 -59.02 18.82 14.29
C VAL A 17 -57.59 18.69 14.86
N PHE A 18 -57.30 19.36 15.99
CA PHE A 18 -55.98 19.25 16.65
C PHE A 18 -55.69 17.83 17.16
N SER A 19 -56.68 17.15 17.72
CA SER A 19 -56.61 15.79 18.20
C SER A 19 -56.32 14.81 17.04
N LEU A 20 -56.97 14.97 15.89
CA LEU A 20 -56.73 14.16 14.71
C LEU A 20 -55.33 14.39 14.12
N ALA A 21 -54.89 15.64 14.01
CA ALA A 21 -53.55 16.00 13.55
C ALA A 21 -52.48 15.40 14.47
N TYR A 22 -52.66 15.46 15.79
CA TYR A 22 -51.77 14.87 16.76
C TYR A 22 -51.66 13.34 16.66
N CYS A 23 -52.81 12.67 16.47
CA CYS A 23 -52.82 11.22 16.22
C CYS A 23 -52.11 10.84 14.91
N GLN A 24 -52.23 11.64 13.87
CA GLN A 24 -51.53 11.41 12.59
C GLN A 24 -50.01 11.56 12.75
N GLN A 25 -49.59 12.59 13.49
CA GLN A 25 -48.17 12.83 13.76
C GLN A 25 -47.53 11.70 14.61
N GLN A 26 -48.24 11.18 15.59
CA GLN A 26 -47.79 10.03 16.36
C GLN A 26 -47.66 8.76 15.52
N ARG A 27 -48.57 8.52 14.59
CA ARG A 27 -48.51 7.37 13.67
C ARG A 27 -47.30 7.47 12.74
N HIS A 28 -46.93 8.65 12.26
CA HIS A 28 -45.75 8.88 11.46
C HIS A 28 -44.45 8.65 12.29
N ALA A 29 -44.39 9.19 13.49
CA ALA A 29 -43.24 9.00 14.39
C ALA A 29 -42.99 7.52 14.71
N ARG A 30 -44.06 6.75 15.00
CA ARG A 30 -43.96 5.31 15.22
C ARG A 30 -43.47 4.54 14.00
N LYS A 31 -43.93 4.90 12.78
CA LYS A 31 -43.47 4.29 11.53
C LYS A 31 -41.96 4.53 11.31
N VAL A 32 -41.50 5.75 11.52
CA VAL A 32 -40.08 6.11 11.39
C VAL A 32 -39.22 5.34 12.42
N LEU A 33 -39.70 5.20 13.66
CA LEU A 33 -38.99 4.44 14.68
C LEU A 33 -38.89 2.94 14.34
N THR A 34 -39.96 2.33 13.86
CA THR A 34 -39.95 0.92 13.47
C THR A 34 -39.08 0.68 12.24
N GLU A 35 -39.07 1.59 11.26
CA GLU A 35 -38.21 1.53 10.09
C GLU A 35 -36.73 1.68 10.46
N ASN A 36 -36.41 2.61 11.37
CA ASN A 36 -35.05 2.78 11.89
C ASN A 36 -34.56 1.53 12.63
N GLN A 37 -35.41 0.92 13.45
CA GLN A 37 -35.06 -0.33 14.12
C GLN A 37 -34.85 -1.48 13.14
N ARG A 38 -35.66 -1.54 12.09
CA ARG A 38 -35.51 -2.54 11.03
C ARG A 38 -34.18 -2.37 10.30
N LEU A 39 -33.87 -1.15 9.85
CA LEU A 39 -32.62 -0.84 9.17
C LEU A 39 -31.38 -1.09 10.07
N TRP A 40 -31.51 -0.83 11.36
CA TRP A 40 -30.44 -1.11 12.32
C TRP A 40 -30.17 -2.61 12.45
N ASN A 41 -31.23 -3.41 12.52
CA ASN A 41 -31.11 -4.87 12.58
C ASN A 41 -30.53 -5.44 11.27
N GLU A 42 -31.02 -4.96 10.13
CA GLU A 42 -30.53 -5.35 8.81
C GLU A 42 -29.03 -5.01 8.62
N ASN A 43 -28.60 -3.81 9.02
CA ASN A 43 -27.18 -3.41 9.03
C ASN A 43 -26.33 -4.31 9.96
N ARG A 44 -26.86 -4.64 11.10
CA ARG A 44 -26.18 -5.53 12.06
C ARG A 44 -26.04 -6.94 11.51
N ASP A 45 -27.05 -7.45 10.84
CA ASP A 45 -27.03 -8.80 10.26
C ASP A 45 -26.11 -8.86 9.03
N LEU A 46 -26.10 -7.82 8.21
CA LEU A 46 -25.14 -7.66 7.11
C LEU A 46 -23.70 -7.61 7.61
N ARG A 47 -23.42 -6.86 8.68
CA ARG A 47 -22.09 -6.85 9.29
C ARG A 47 -21.65 -8.19 9.83
N LYS A 48 -22.58 -8.94 10.44
CA LYS A 48 -22.29 -10.31 10.91
C LYS A 48 -22.01 -11.26 9.75
N SER A 49 -22.77 -11.17 8.66
CA SER A 49 -22.56 -12.01 7.49
C SER A 49 -21.23 -11.69 6.79
N LEU A 50 -20.81 -10.42 6.72
CA LEU A 50 -19.49 -10.04 6.22
C LEU A 50 -18.37 -10.58 7.10
N GLN A 51 -18.46 -10.44 8.43
CA GLN A 51 -17.47 -11.01 9.35
C GLN A 51 -17.39 -12.54 9.23
N GLN A 52 -18.52 -13.22 9.02
CA GLN A 52 -18.55 -14.65 8.84
C GLN A 52 -17.98 -15.09 7.49
N SER A 53 -18.15 -14.28 6.44
CA SER A 53 -17.51 -14.47 5.13
C SER A 53 -15.99 -14.35 5.23
N ASP A 54 -15.47 -13.32 5.91
CA ASP A 54 -14.03 -13.12 6.11
C ASP A 54 -13.37 -14.30 6.84
N VAL A 55 -14.07 -14.89 7.83
CA VAL A 55 -13.60 -16.08 8.54
C VAL A 55 -13.60 -17.32 7.63
N ILE A 56 -14.63 -17.47 6.78
CA ILE A 56 -14.71 -18.57 5.82
C ILE A 56 -13.62 -18.42 4.77
N ASP A 57 -13.37 -17.20 4.24
CA ASP A 57 -12.31 -16.95 3.27
C ASP A 57 -10.92 -17.21 3.85
N GLN A 58 -10.68 -16.86 5.12
CA GLN A 58 -9.45 -17.23 5.82
C GLN A 58 -9.30 -18.74 6.02
N GLN A 59 -10.38 -19.46 6.34
CA GLN A 59 -10.36 -20.91 6.44
C GLN A 59 -10.15 -21.58 5.08
N VAL A 60 -10.79 -21.09 4.02
CA VAL A 60 -10.59 -21.60 2.66
C VAL A 60 -9.17 -21.35 2.19
N ALA A 61 -8.62 -20.16 2.44
CA ALA A 61 -7.22 -19.84 2.13
C ALA A 61 -6.25 -20.76 2.89
N SER A 62 -6.48 -21.01 4.19
CA SER A 62 -5.66 -21.92 4.98
C SER A 62 -5.78 -23.38 4.53
N HIS A 63 -6.97 -23.82 4.15
CA HIS A 63 -7.17 -25.17 3.58
C HIS A 63 -6.54 -25.33 2.19
N GLN A 64 -6.59 -24.30 1.35
CA GLN A 64 -5.89 -24.32 0.06
C GLN A 64 -4.36 -24.34 0.24
N GLU A 65 -3.82 -23.61 1.22
CA GLU A 65 -2.38 -23.70 1.54
C GLU A 65 -2.00 -25.11 2.03
N VAL A 66 -2.81 -25.73 2.87
CA VAL A 66 -2.56 -27.10 3.34
C VAL A 66 -2.69 -28.12 2.21
N GLN A 67 -3.70 -27.99 1.33
CA GLN A 67 -3.85 -28.87 0.18
C GLN A 67 -2.73 -28.69 -0.85
N GLN A 68 -2.27 -27.46 -1.11
CA GLN A 68 -1.11 -27.22 -1.95
C GLN A 68 0.19 -27.78 -1.37
N ARG A 69 0.32 -27.77 -0.04
CA ARG A 69 1.44 -28.44 0.67
C ARG A 69 1.40 -29.95 0.53
N THR A 70 0.21 -30.55 0.53
CA THR A 70 0.03 -32.03 0.47
C THR A 70 0.07 -32.56 -0.98
N ALA A 71 -0.26 -31.73 -1.99
CA ALA A 71 -0.29 -32.13 -3.40
C ALA A 71 1.08 -32.04 -4.10
N GLY A 72 2.18 -31.80 -3.37
CA GLY A 72 3.54 -31.84 -3.94
C GLY A 72 3.89 -30.63 -4.84
N GLN A 73 3.03 -29.65 -4.99
CA GLN A 73 3.39 -28.35 -5.56
C GLN A 73 3.99 -27.42 -4.49
N PHE A 74 5.05 -27.88 -3.86
CA PHE A 74 5.94 -27.01 -3.11
C PHE A 74 6.62 -26.10 -4.13
N ILE A 75 6.03 -24.95 -4.40
CA ILE A 75 6.81 -23.85 -4.99
C ILE A 75 7.82 -23.50 -3.90
N GLU A 76 9.03 -24.02 -4.05
CA GLU A 76 10.12 -23.67 -3.17
C GLU A 76 10.19 -22.14 -3.15
N ARG A 77 9.86 -21.52 -2.01
CA ARG A 77 9.80 -20.04 -1.90
C ARG A 77 11.08 -19.38 -2.41
N ARG A 78 12.23 -20.05 -2.23
CA ARG A 78 13.51 -19.63 -2.80
C ARG A 78 13.47 -19.56 -4.32
N ALA A 79 12.96 -20.60 -4.98
CA ALA A 79 12.87 -20.66 -6.44
C ALA A 79 11.95 -19.55 -6.96
N TYR A 80 10.86 -19.27 -6.26
CA TYR A 80 9.96 -18.17 -6.59
C TYR A 80 10.66 -16.81 -6.51
N TYR A 81 11.35 -16.49 -5.40
CA TYR A 81 12.09 -15.24 -5.26
C TYR A 81 13.25 -15.12 -6.25
N ARG A 82 13.99 -16.20 -6.50
CA ARG A 82 15.06 -16.22 -7.52
C ARG A 82 14.54 -15.89 -8.92
N ARG A 83 13.39 -16.46 -9.31
CA ARG A 83 12.79 -16.24 -10.63
C ARG A 83 12.23 -14.83 -10.79
N ASN A 84 11.67 -14.30 -9.73
CA ASN A 84 10.97 -13.01 -9.72
C ASN A 84 11.74 -11.91 -8.97
N TRP A 85 13.03 -12.04 -8.78
CA TRP A 85 13.84 -11.17 -7.91
C TRP A 85 13.67 -9.66 -8.21
N LYS A 86 13.47 -9.28 -9.47
CA LYS A 86 13.27 -7.88 -9.90
C LYS A 86 12.03 -7.23 -9.29
N GLN A 87 11.06 -8.01 -8.85
CA GLN A 87 9.86 -7.50 -8.19
C GLN A 87 10.09 -7.23 -6.69
N PHE A 88 11.06 -7.93 -6.10
CA PHE A 88 11.29 -7.92 -4.65
C PHE A 88 12.54 -7.15 -4.24
N ILE A 89 13.48 -6.97 -5.15
CA ILE A 89 14.74 -6.28 -4.86
C ILE A 89 14.80 -5.05 -5.76
N ALA A 90 14.81 -3.87 -5.14
CA ALA A 90 14.88 -2.60 -5.84
C ALA A 90 16.04 -1.76 -5.33
N VAL A 91 16.67 -1.03 -6.25
CA VAL A 91 17.71 -0.06 -5.95
C VAL A 91 17.27 1.30 -6.49
N SER A 92 17.40 2.32 -5.66
CA SER A 92 17.04 3.69 -6.04
C SER A 92 17.96 4.72 -5.39
N ALA A 93 18.00 5.91 -5.96
CA ALA A 93 18.51 7.08 -5.28
C ALA A 93 17.42 7.68 -4.40
N ASP A 94 17.79 8.14 -3.21
CA ASP A 94 16.94 8.96 -2.36
C ASP A 94 16.99 10.43 -2.79
N ASP A 95 16.19 11.27 -2.14
CA ASP A 95 16.19 12.70 -2.38
C ASP A 95 17.58 13.30 -2.13
N TYR A 96 18.14 13.86 -3.16
CA TYR A 96 19.42 14.57 -3.11
C TYR A 96 19.22 16.04 -3.45
N LYS A 97 20.13 16.89 -2.99
CA LYS A 97 20.09 18.33 -3.25
C LYS A 97 21.00 18.67 -4.41
N THR A 98 20.50 19.45 -5.36
CA THR A 98 21.30 20.04 -6.44
C THR A 98 21.63 21.49 -6.11
N GLY A 99 22.91 21.87 -6.27
CA GLY A 99 23.35 23.24 -6.11
C GLY A 99 22.89 24.15 -7.29
N PHE A 100 22.76 25.45 -7.05
CA PHE A 100 22.39 26.42 -8.08
C PHE A 100 23.34 26.43 -9.32
N LEU A 101 24.62 26.23 -9.10
CA LEU A 101 25.64 26.10 -10.15
C LEU A 101 25.91 24.63 -10.53
N GLY A 102 25.04 23.75 -10.18
CA GLY A 102 25.24 22.31 -10.28
C GLY A 102 25.87 21.71 -9.00
N GLY A 103 26.11 20.42 -9.04
CA GLY A 103 26.62 19.64 -7.91
C GLY A 103 25.51 18.90 -7.18
N ILE A 104 25.87 17.73 -6.67
CA ILE A 104 24.96 16.79 -6.00
C ILE A 104 25.45 16.61 -4.58
N LYS A 105 24.57 16.83 -3.60
CA LYS A 105 24.84 16.70 -2.17
C LYS A 105 23.80 15.83 -1.49
N ASN A 106 24.23 15.17 -0.42
CA ASN A 106 23.37 14.32 0.43
C ASN A 106 22.67 13.20 -0.35
N LEU A 107 23.36 12.64 -1.36
CA LEU A 107 22.86 11.49 -2.09
C LEU A 107 22.96 10.24 -1.21
N HIS A 108 21.83 9.55 -1.08
CA HIS A 108 21.78 8.23 -0.46
C HIS A 108 21.30 7.21 -1.50
N ILE A 109 21.88 6.05 -1.43
CA ILE A 109 21.50 4.89 -2.24
C ILE A 109 20.66 3.99 -1.35
N LEU A 110 19.43 3.72 -1.77
CA LEU A 110 18.53 2.79 -1.06
C LEU A 110 18.50 1.46 -1.79
N VAL A 111 18.64 0.40 -1.00
CA VAL A 111 18.38 -0.97 -1.45
C VAL A 111 17.24 -1.52 -0.62
N ARG A 112 16.16 -1.88 -1.29
CA ARG A 112 14.96 -2.48 -0.68
C ARG A 112 14.98 -3.98 -0.94
N ASN A 113 14.94 -4.75 0.12
CA ASN A 113 14.77 -6.19 0.10
C ASN A 113 13.37 -6.55 0.61
N GLN A 114 12.48 -7.00 -0.27
CA GLN A 114 11.14 -7.45 0.10
C GLN A 114 11.04 -8.98 0.17
N THR A 115 12.17 -9.68 -0.01
CA THR A 115 12.22 -11.14 0.11
C THR A 115 12.22 -11.58 1.58
N GLU A 116 11.92 -12.85 1.82
CA GLU A 116 12.03 -13.50 3.14
C GLU A 116 13.46 -13.99 3.44
N TYR A 117 14.42 -13.59 2.64
CA TYR A 117 15.81 -14.03 2.76
C TYR A 117 16.74 -12.82 2.81
N PRO A 118 17.80 -12.86 3.63
CA PRO A 118 18.80 -11.80 3.63
C PRO A 118 19.58 -11.80 2.31
N ILE A 119 20.07 -10.63 1.95
CA ILE A 119 20.98 -10.42 0.82
C ILE A 119 22.36 -10.10 1.36
N ASP A 120 23.36 -10.85 0.93
CA ASP A 120 24.73 -10.69 1.43
C ASP A 120 25.37 -9.42 0.86
N ASN A 121 25.30 -9.25 -0.47
CA ASN A 121 25.88 -8.08 -1.12
C ASN A 121 25.04 -7.63 -2.32
N VAL A 122 24.92 -6.31 -2.45
CA VAL A 122 24.40 -5.64 -3.64
C VAL A 122 25.44 -4.66 -4.12
N VAL A 123 25.85 -4.77 -5.37
CA VAL A 123 26.76 -3.83 -6.02
C VAL A 123 25.96 -2.95 -6.96
N VAL A 124 26.11 -1.65 -6.80
CA VAL A 124 25.43 -0.64 -7.62
C VAL A 124 26.44 0.30 -8.26
N THR A 125 26.12 0.78 -9.45
CA THR A 125 26.85 1.83 -10.13
C THR A 125 25.99 3.11 -10.08
N VAL A 126 26.60 4.19 -9.62
CA VAL A 126 26.01 5.53 -9.59
C VAL A 126 26.65 6.35 -10.71
N GLU A 127 25.84 6.75 -11.65
CA GLU A 127 26.24 7.65 -12.74
C GLU A 127 25.78 9.07 -12.41
N TYR A 128 26.71 10.01 -12.42
CA TYR A 128 26.45 11.43 -12.26
C TYR A 128 26.35 12.08 -13.64
N LEU A 129 25.20 12.69 -13.91
CA LEU A 129 24.91 13.25 -15.23
C LEU A 129 24.89 14.78 -15.19
N ARG A 130 25.32 15.39 -16.30
CA ARG A 130 25.12 16.82 -16.58
C ARG A 130 23.69 17.10 -17.02
N ASN A 131 23.35 18.37 -17.19
CA ASN A 131 22.02 18.78 -17.70
C ASN A 131 21.69 18.21 -19.09
N ASN A 132 22.68 17.97 -19.91
CA ASN A 132 22.56 17.34 -21.23
C ASN A 132 22.48 15.81 -21.18
N ASN A 133 22.32 15.21 -19.99
CA ASN A 133 22.32 13.77 -19.72
C ASN A 133 23.65 13.05 -20.04
N GLU A 134 24.74 13.77 -20.24
CA GLU A 134 26.06 13.19 -20.39
C GLU A 134 26.61 12.69 -19.05
N VAL A 135 27.07 11.46 -18.97
CA VAL A 135 27.73 10.90 -17.79
C VAL A 135 29.14 11.48 -17.69
N PHE A 136 29.44 12.17 -16.60
CA PHE A 136 30.79 12.72 -16.38
C PHE A 136 31.55 12.03 -15.25
N LYS A 137 30.83 11.29 -14.38
CA LYS A 137 31.44 10.54 -13.28
C LYS A 137 30.63 9.29 -13.02
N THR A 138 31.34 8.20 -12.75
CA THR A 138 30.73 6.92 -12.36
C THR A 138 31.42 6.41 -11.10
N GLU A 139 30.66 5.99 -10.13
CA GLU A 139 31.15 5.40 -8.89
C GLU A 139 30.42 4.10 -8.61
N GLN A 140 31.12 3.17 -7.95
CA GLN A 140 30.57 1.89 -7.59
C GLN A 140 30.49 1.79 -6.06
N TYR A 141 29.36 1.27 -5.58
CA TYR A 141 29.09 1.09 -4.16
C TYR A 141 28.67 -0.35 -3.89
N THR A 142 29.16 -0.89 -2.79
CA THR A 142 28.75 -2.21 -2.30
C THR A 142 27.97 -2.04 -0.99
N ILE A 143 26.76 -2.57 -0.97
CA ILE A 143 25.88 -2.58 0.20
C ILE A 143 25.79 -4.02 0.68
N SER A 144 26.26 -4.26 1.91
CA SER A 144 26.32 -5.63 2.46
C SER A 144 25.30 -5.82 3.58
N ASN A 145 24.96 -7.08 3.84
CA ASN A 145 24.12 -7.50 4.97
C ASN A 145 22.75 -6.80 4.99
N ILE A 146 21.95 -6.99 3.95
CA ILE A 146 20.60 -6.43 3.85
C ILE A 146 19.62 -7.48 4.39
N PRO A 147 19.01 -7.26 5.57
CA PRO A 147 18.07 -8.21 6.16
C PRO A 147 16.84 -8.44 5.26
N GLU A 148 16.11 -9.51 5.57
CA GLU A 148 14.80 -9.76 4.97
C GLU A 148 13.82 -8.61 5.27
N LYS A 149 12.91 -8.35 4.35
CA LYS A 149 11.82 -7.34 4.47
C LYS A 149 12.29 -5.97 4.97
N SER A 150 13.50 -5.56 4.57
CA SER A 150 14.14 -4.35 5.06
C SER A 150 14.61 -3.41 3.94
N VAL A 151 14.98 -2.22 4.34
CA VAL A 151 15.63 -1.21 3.50
C VAL A 151 16.97 -0.83 4.12
N ARG A 152 18.01 -0.86 3.31
CA ARG A 152 19.34 -0.33 3.68
C ARG A 152 19.64 0.89 2.85
N ASN A 153 20.24 1.89 3.48
CA ASN A 153 20.76 3.07 2.79
C ASN A 153 22.24 3.25 3.08
N ILE A 154 22.96 3.80 2.11
CA ILE A 154 24.31 4.26 2.28
C ILE A 154 24.46 5.65 1.69
N ALA A 155 25.30 6.50 2.28
CA ALA A 155 25.64 7.79 1.74
C ALA A 155 26.60 7.62 0.55
N ALA A 156 26.28 8.25 -0.57
CA ALA A 156 27.18 8.35 -1.72
C ALA A 156 28.01 9.63 -1.65
N SER A 157 29.11 9.66 -2.39
CA SER A 157 30.01 10.80 -2.43
C SER A 157 29.31 12.03 -3.02
N ASN A 158 29.53 13.19 -2.41
CA ASN A 158 29.10 14.45 -2.98
C ASN A 158 29.85 14.73 -4.29
N SER A 159 29.17 15.33 -5.25
CA SER A 159 29.76 15.76 -6.51
C SER A 159 29.66 17.28 -6.66
N ARG A 160 30.74 17.93 -7.08
CA ARG A 160 30.75 19.37 -7.35
C ARG A 160 30.05 19.73 -8.67
N LYS A 161 29.87 18.76 -9.55
CA LYS A 161 29.24 18.93 -10.88
C LYS A 161 28.11 17.93 -11.02
N GLY A 162 27.20 18.20 -11.94
CA GLY A 162 26.06 17.34 -12.24
C GLY A 162 24.76 17.88 -11.69
N SER A 163 23.67 17.41 -12.25
CA SER A 163 22.31 17.82 -11.91
C SER A 163 21.38 16.62 -11.69
N LYS A 164 21.80 15.46 -12.19
CA LYS A 164 21.00 14.22 -12.13
C LYS A 164 21.87 13.05 -11.72
N VAL A 165 21.24 12.05 -11.14
CA VAL A 165 21.84 10.77 -10.74
C VAL A 165 21.05 9.64 -11.36
N ASN A 166 21.78 8.64 -11.87
CA ASN A 166 21.21 7.37 -12.30
C ASN A 166 21.87 6.24 -11.53
N VAL A 167 21.08 5.39 -10.90
CA VAL A 167 21.58 4.26 -10.11
C VAL A 167 21.25 2.98 -10.84
N LYS A 168 22.28 2.20 -11.16
CA LYS A 168 22.17 0.93 -11.87
C LYS A 168 22.64 -0.23 -10.99
N LEU A 169 21.83 -1.26 -10.90
CA LEU A 169 22.22 -2.49 -10.24
C LEU A 169 23.24 -3.25 -11.09
N GLN A 170 24.35 -3.65 -10.49
CA GLN A 170 25.40 -4.44 -11.14
C GLN A 170 25.36 -5.91 -10.74
N SER A 171 25.28 -6.18 -9.44
CA SER A 171 25.21 -7.56 -8.97
C SER A 171 24.46 -7.67 -7.64
N ILE A 172 23.92 -8.85 -7.41
CA ILE A 172 23.30 -9.26 -6.16
C ILE A 172 23.83 -10.66 -5.82
N THR A 173 24.17 -10.86 -4.56
CA THR A 173 24.48 -12.19 -4.02
C THR A 173 23.69 -12.46 -2.76
N SER A 174 23.08 -13.65 -2.66
CA SER A 174 22.39 -14.13 -1.48
C SER A 174 22.61 -15.64 -1.35
N GLN A 175 23.40 -16.03 -0.36
CA GLN A 175 23.63 -17.44 -0.04
C GLN A 175 22.34 -18.09 0.47
N ALA A 176 21.57 -17.36 1.29
CA ALA A 176 20.30 -17.83 1.82
C ALA A 176 19.28 -18.18 0.72
N MET A 177 19.27 -17.43 -0.39
CA MET A 177 18.46 -17.75 -1.56
C MET A 177 19.16 -18.68 -2.55
N ASN A 178 20.46 -18.99 -2.38
CA ASN A 178 21.31 -19.61 -3.41
C ASN A 178 21.18 -18.85 -4.73
N PHE A 179 21.39 -17.53 -4.69
CA PHE A 179 21.13 -16.61 -5.80
C PHE A 179 22.35 -15.70 -6.04
N CYS A 180 22.74 -15.65 -7.31
CA CYS A 180 23.75 -14.73 -7.79
C CYS A 180 23.27 -14.13 -9.12
N TYR A 181 23.25 -12.82 -9.21
CA TYR A 181 22.98 -12.06 -10.41
C TYR A 181 24.13 -11.09 -10.66
N SER A 182 24.60 -11.02 -11.90
CA SER A 182 25.59 -10.04 -12.31
C SER A 182 25.31 -9.59 -13.74
N VAL A 183 25.42 -8.29 -13.96
CA VAL A 183 25.47 -7.74 -15.33
C VAL A 183 26.87 -7.99 -15.85
N SER A 184 27.01 -8.96 -16.79
CA SER A 184 28.27 -9.17 -17.48
C SER A 184 28.66 -7.88 -18.23
N LYS A 185 29.81 -7.29 -17.87
CA LYS A 185 30.42 -6.26 -18.72
C LYS A 185 30.66 -6.87 -20.09
N PRO A 186 30.27 -6.23 -21.21
CA PRO A 186 30.80 -6.62 -22.50
C PRO A 186 32.31 -6.50 -22.37
N VAL A 187 33.00 -7.62 -22.61
CA VAL A 187 34.46 -7.63 -22.71
C VAL A 187 34.81 -6.68 -23.85
N ALA A 188 35.48 -5.56 -23.54
CA ALA A 188 36.03 -4.69 -24.56
C ALA A 188 36.98 -5.54 -25.39
N PRO A 189 36.92 -5.49 -26.76
CA PRO A 189 37.89 -6.19 -27.55
C PRO A 189 39.29 -5.68 -27.19
N GLU A 190 40.15 -6.56 -26.76
CA GLU A 190 41.58 -6.28 -26.61
C GLU A 190 42.10 -5.90 -28.00
N ASN A 191 42.58 -4.66 -28.11
CA ASN A 191 43.35 -4.18 -29.26
C ASN A 191 44.80 -4.55 -29.06
#